data_c381ac61ef48cd1586663fd4bd65a6fe
#
_entry.id   c381ac61ef48cd1586663fd4bd65a6fe
#
_cell.length_a   1.000
_cell.length_b   1.000
_cell.length_c   1.000
_cell.angle_alpha   90.00
_cell.angle_beta   90.00
_cell.angle_gamma   90.00
#
_symmetry.space_group_name_H-M   'P 1'
#
loop_
_entity.id
_entity.type
_entity.pdbx_description
1 polymer ?
#
loop_
_entity_poly.entity_id
_entity_poly.type
_entity_poly.pdbx_seq_one_letter_code
_entity_poly.pdbx_strand_id
1 'polypeptide(L)'
;MDETWHEHLLRVYYKDTDQMGVVHHGNYVNWFEMGRTEMMQEAGIAYSDIEDLGLLLPVLNLDINYHKSAAYNECVAVYTKIGHYTPIKLQFDYEVRKIDEERFLAQKVSGEGAGKEKEGELLVSGSTLHMWLNKKWKPARIDKTAPDIFERIKREVSNQ
;
A
#
# COMPACT_ATOMS: atom_id res chain seq x y z
N MET A 1 21.02 7.33 3.47
CA MET A 1 20.46 6.30 2.59
C MET A 1 19.04 6.67 2.22
N ASP A 2 18.72 6.57 0.93
CA ASP A 2 17.39 6.90 0.47
C ASP A 2 16.40 5.83 0.94
N GLU A 3 15.20 6.26 1.32
CA GLU A 3 14.13 5.34 1.67
C GLU A 3 13.71 4.54 0.45
N THR A 4 13.46 3.26 0.64
CA THR A 4 12.91 2.41 -0.40
C THR A 4 11.47 2.06 -0.09
N TRP A 5 10.69 1.88 -1.15
CA TRP A 5 9.27 1.64 -1.10
C TRP A 5 8.91 0.40 -1.90
N HIS A 6 7.79 -0.18 -1.59
CA HIS A 6 7.19 -1.20 -2.44
C HIS A 6 6.49 -0.49 -3.59
N GLU A 7 6.69 -0.96 -4.82
CA GLU A 7 6.10 -0.37 -6.03
C GLU A 7 5.09 -1.33 -6.65
N HIS A 8 3.89 -0.83 -6.90
CA HIS A 8 2.85 -1.53 -7.65
C HIS A 8 2.43 -0.64 -8.81
N LEU A 9 2.49 -1.17 -10.03
CA LEU A 9 2.21 -0.41 -11.25
C LEU A 9 0.82 -0.73 -11.78
N LEU A 10 0.11 0.29 -12.24
CA LEU A 10 -1.17 0.10 -12.88
C LEU A 10 -1.41 1.16 -13.96
N ARG A 11 -2.30 0.81 -14.89
CA ARG A 11 -2.80 1.73 -15.90
C ARG A 11 -4.20 2.17 -15.49
N VAL A 12 -4.51 3.44 -15.67
CA VAL A 12 -5.85 3.97 -15.41
C VAL A 12 -6.81 3.46 -16.47
N TYR A 13 -7.82 2.71 -16.06
CA TYR A 13 -8.88 2.23 -16.95
C TYR A 13 -10.04 3.19 -17.00
N TYR A 14 -10.87 3.08 -18.03
CA TYR A 14 -12.06 3.91 -18.18
C TYR A 14 -12.98 3.83 -16.95
N LYS A 15 -13.12 2.65 -16.37
CA LYS A 15 -13.95 2.43 -15.17
C LYS A 15 -13.48 3.22 -13.94
N ASP A 16 -12.21 3.63 -13.93
CA ASP A 16 -11.63 4.39 -12.81
C ASP A 16 -11.96 5.88 -12.88
N THR A 17 -12.45 6.35 -14.02
CA THR A 17 -12.66 7.76 -14.28
C THR A 17 -14.10 8.20 -14.02
N ASP A 18 -14.26 9.49 -13.80
CA ASP A 18 -15.57 10.14 -13.64
C ASP A 18 -15.95 10.93 -14.92
N GLN A 19 -17.04 11.69 -14.83
CA GLN A 19 -17.53 12.48 -15.96
C GLN A 19 -16.55 13.56 -16.42
N MET A 20 -15.62 13.97 -15.55
CA MET A 20 -14.60 14.97 -15.89
C MET A 20 -13.40 14.38 -16.63
N GLY A 21 -13.35 13.06 -16.84
CA GLY A 21 -12.26 12.38 -17.53
C GLY A 21 -11.04 12.13 -16.66
N VAL A 22 -11.16 12.32 -15.35
CA VAL A 22 -10.10 12.07 -14.38
C VAL A 22 -10.51 10.95 -13.42
N VAL A 23 -9.54 10.37 -12.75
CA VAL A 23 -9.80 9.30 -11.78
C VAL A 23 -10.70 9.80 -10.67
N HIS A 24 -11.78 9.06 -10.39
CA HIS A 24 -12.67 9.34 -9.27
C HIS A 24 -11.86 9.28 -7.96
N HIS A 25 -12.05 10.30 -7.11
CA HIS A 25 -11.23 10.50 -5.91
C HIS A 25 -11.18 9.26 -4.98
N GLY A 26 -12.26 8.51 -4.89
CA GLY A 26 -12.32 7.29 -4.05
C GLY A 26 -11.47 6.14 -4.57
N ASN A 27 -11.12 6.13 -5.85
CA ASN A 27 -10.32 5.05 -6.42
C ASN A 27 -8.88 5.04 -5.91
N TYR A 28 -8.35 6.19 -5.49
CA TYR A 28 -7.01 6.22 -4.90
C TYR A 28 -6.95 5.42 -3.60
N VAL A 29 -8.04 5.37 -2.86
CA VAL A 29 -8.14 4.54 -1.64
C VAL A 29 -8.07 3.06 -2.01
N ASN A 30 -8.71 2.66 -3.10
CA ASN A 30 -8.63 1.29 -3.62
C ASN A 30 -7.18 0.97 -4.05
N TRP A 31 -6.49 1.92 -4.65
CA TRP A 31 -5.09 1.74 -5.05
C TRP A 31 -4.16 1.61 -3.84
N PHE A 32 -4.43 2.34 -2.78
CA PHE A 32 -3.71 2.17 -1.51
C PHE A 32 -3.88 0.75 -0.99
N GLU A 33 -5.11 0.24 -1.03
CA GLU A 33 -5.39 -1.14 -0.62
C GLU A 33 -4.63 -2.15 -1.47
N MET A 34 -4.62 -1.96 -2.79
CA MET A 34 -3.84 -2.81 -3.69
C MET A 34 -2.36 -2.78 -3.34
N GLY A 35 -1.82 -1.60 -3.11
CA GLY A 35 -0.41 -1.41 -2.78
C GLY A 35 -0.02 -2.13 -1.49
N ARG A 36 -0.79 -1.96 -0.42
CA ARG A 36 -0.46 -2.63 0.85
C ARG A 36 -0.68 -4.13 0.78
N THR A 37 -1.69 -4.59 0.04
CA THR A 37 -1.94 -6.03 -0.13
C THR A 37 -0.77 -6.70 -0.83
N GLU A 38 -0.29 -6.12 -1.93
CA GLU A 38 0.86 -6.63 -2.67
C GLU A 38 2.13 -6.60 -1.80
N MET A 39 2.34 -5.51 -1.09
CA MET A 39 3.50 -5.38 -0.19
C MET A 39 3.49 -6.43 0.90
N MET A 40 2.35 -6.62 1.56
CA MET A 40 2.21 -7.59 2.65
C MET A 40 2.43 -9.01 2.14
N GLN A 41 1.86 -9.35 0.99
CA GLN A 41 2.03 -10.65 0.38
C GLN A 41 3.49 -10.93 0.03
N GLU A 42 4.17 -9.97 -0.56
CA GLU A 42 5.59 -10.09 -0.90
C GLU A 42 6.46 -10.25 0.36
N ALA A 43 6.07 -9.59 1.45
CA ALA A 43 6.76 -9.71 2.74
C ALA A 43 6.48 -11.04 3.45
N GLY A 44 5.64 -11.89 2.88
CA GLY A 44 5.25 -13.16 3.49
C GLY A 44 4.17 -13.03 4.55
N ILE A 45 3.39 -11.95 4.51
CA ILE A 45 2.31 -11.68 5.46
C ILE A 45 1.01 -11.55 4.66
N ALA A 46 0.53 -12.66 4.11
CA ALA A 46 -0.71 -12.64 3.33
C ALA A 46 -1.92 -12.47 4.25
N TYR A 47 -2.95 -11.78 3.77
CA TYR A 47 -4.19 -11.59 4.53
C TYR A 47 -4.85 -12.91 4.88
N SER A 48 -4.74 -13.94 4.03
CA SER A 48 -5.25 -15.28 4.32
C SER A 48 -4.59 -15.87 5.58
N ASP A 49 -3.28 -15.65 5.74
CA ASP A 49 -2.56 -16.13 6.92
C ASP A 49 -3.02 -15.40 8.18
N ILE A 50 -3.28 -14.10 8.06
CA ILE A 50 -3.81 -13.27 9.15
C ILE A 50 -5.19 -13.79 9.57
N GLU A 51 -6.06 -14.03 8.60
CA GLU A 51 -7.42 -14.54 8.85
C GLU A 51 -7.38 -15.93 9.49
N ASP A 52 -6.48 -16.81 9.03
CA ASP A 52 -6.33 -18.16 9.59
C ASP A 52 -5.92 -18.12 11.06
N LEU A 53 -5.20 -17.10 11.48
CA LEU A 53 -4.84 -16.90 12.89
C LEU A 53 -5.95 -16.23 13.69
N GLY A 54 -7.08 -15.92 13.07
CA GLY A 54 -8.20 -15.25 13.71
C GLY A 54 -7.96 -13.77 13.97
N LEU A 55 -7.08 -13.15 13.20
CA LEU A 55 -6.75 -11.74 13.31
C LEU A 55 -7.44 -10.93 12.22
N LEU A 56 -7.79 -9.70 12.57
CA LEU A 56 -8.37 -8.72 11.65
C LEU A 56 -7.50 -7.47 11.68
N LEU A 57 -7.47 -6.75 10.56
CA LEU A 57 -6.66 -5.53 10.45
C LEU A 57 -7.46 -4.40 9.79
N PRO A 58 -8.55 -3.94 10.43
CA PRO A 58 -9.37 -2.88 9.87
C PRO A 58 -8.68 -1.53 9.87
N VAL A 59 -9.14 -0.65 8.98
CA VAL A 59 -8.68 0.74 8.93
C VAL A 59 -9.35 1.51 10.06
N LEU A 60 -8.55 2.20 10.88
CA LEU A 60 -9.04 3.12 11.90
C LEU A 60 -9.08 4.56 11.39
N ASN A 61 -8.12 4.92 10.55
CA ASN A 61 -7.99 6.28 10.07
C ASN A 61 -7.40 6.27 8.67
N LEU A 62 -7.91 7.14 7.82
CA LEU A 62 -7.43 7.35 6.47
C LEU A 62 -7.14 8.83 6.31
N ASP A 63 -5.92 9.15 5.87
CA ASP A 63 -5.51 10.50 5.54
C ASP A 63 -5.10 10.50 4.07
N ILE A 64 -5.61 11.45 3.28
CA ILE A 64 -5.32 11.51 1.86
C ILE A 64 -5.24 12.95 1.41
N ASN A 65 -4.24 13.26 0.58
CA ASN A 65 -4.01 14.58 0.01
C ASN A 65 -3.95 14.47 -1.51
N TYR A 66 -4.82 15.20 -2.19
CA TYR A 66 -4.91 15.20 -3.64
C TYR A 66 -4.12 16.39 -4.17
N HIS A 67 -3.03 16.11 -4.89
CA HIS A 67 -2.17 17.15 -5.48
C HIS A 67 -2.51 17.38 -6.95
N LYS A 68 -2.67 16.31 -7.71
CA LYS A 68 -3.07 16.33 -9.12
C LYS A 68 -3.88 15.08 -9.43
N SER A 69 -4.68 15.14 -10.47
CA SER A 69 -5.50 14.01 -10.91
C SER A 69 -4.78 13.19 -11.97
N ALA A 70 -4.94 11.88 -11.89
CA ALA A 70 -4.59 10.99 -13.00
C ALA A 70 -5.76 10.98 -14.00
N ALA A 71 -5.46 10.74 -15.26
CA ALA A 71 -6.46 10.70 -16.33
C ALA A 71 -6.49 9.32 -16.98
N TYR A 72 -7.56 9.08 -17.76
CA TYR A 72 -7.73 7.84 -18.49
C TYR A 72 -6.48 7.48 -19.30
N ASN A 73 -6.12 6.21 -19.24
CA ASN A 73 -5.00 5.61 -19.97
C ASN A 73 -3.60 6.02 -19.51
N GLU A 74 -3.50 6.87 -18.50
CA GLU A 74 -2.20 7.18 -17.90
C GLU A 74 -1.71 6.01 -17.05
N CYS A 75 -0.40 5.94 -16.85
CA CYS A 75 0.24 4.92 -16.02
C CYS A 75 0.67 5.53 -14.69
N VAL A 76 0.48 4.78 -13.62
CA VAL A 76 0.83 5.25 -12.29
C VAL A 76 1.58 4.18 -11.51
N ALA A 77 2.41 4.62 -10.58
CA ALA A 77 3.06 3.78 -9.59
C ALA A 77 2.46 4.08 -8.23
N VAL A 78 2.05 3.04 -7.53
CA VAL A 78 1.58 3.15 -6.14
C VAL A 78 2.73 2.69 -5.25
N TYR A 79 3.27 3.63 -4.50
CA TYR A 79 4.37 3.37 -3.57
C TYR A 79 3.82 3.19 -2.17
N THR A 80 4.23 2.13 -1.50
CA THR A 80 3.75 1.77 -0.16
C THR A 80 4.93 1.42 0.73
N LYS A 81 4.88 1.88 1.97
CA LYS A 81 5.81 1.41 3.00
C LYS A 81 5.10 1.39 4.35
N ILE A 82 5.69 0.70 5.32
CA ILE A 82 5.22 0.75 6.70
C ILE A 82 5.80 2.01 7.32
N GLY A 83 4.93 2.94 7.73
CA GLY A 83 5.33 4.21 8.33
C GLY A 83 5.54 4.12 9.82
N HIS A 84 4.74 3.27 10.50
CA HIS A 84 4.83 3.10 11.94
C HIS A 84 4.17 1.78 12.36
N TYR A 85 4.67 1.19 13.42
CA TYR A 85 4.05 0.00 13.97
C TYR A 85 4.24 -0.08 15.49
N THR A 86 3.30 -0.73 16.15
CA THR A 86 3.36 -1.11 17.56
C THR A 86 2.83 -2.55 17.66
N PRO A 87 2.85 -3.18 18.84
CA PRO A 87 2.24 -4.51 18.97
C PRO A 87 0.76 -4.59 18.59
N ILE A 88 0.05 -3.46 18.58
CA ILE A 88 -1.40 -3.43 18.29
C ILE A 88 -1.77 -2.58 17.07
N LYS A 89 -0.86 -1.75 16.56
CA LYS A 89 -1.15 -0.82 15.47
C LYS A 89 -0.16 -0.99 14.31
N LEU A 90 -0.65 -0.68 13.11
CA LEU A 90 0.16 -0.71 11.90
C LEU A 90 -0.27 0.43 11.00
N GLN A 91 0.67 1.27 10.60
CA GLN A 91 0.42 2.38 9.68
C GLN A 91 1.18 2.17 8.38
N PHE A 92 0.48 2.36 7.27
CA PHE A 92 1.09 2.38 5.93
C PHE A 92 1.10 3.80 5.41
N ASP A 93 2.17 4.15 4.74
CA ASP A 93 2.29 5.42 4.01
C ASP A 93 2.27 5.12 2.51
N TYR A 94 1.65 6.00 1.75
CA TYR A 94 1.44 5.82 0.30
C TYR A 94 1.76 7.06 -0.48
N GLU A 95 2.25 6.86 -1.71
CA GLU A 95 2.27 7.90 -2.74
C GLU A 95 1.85 7.28 -4.05
N VAL A 96 1.03 8.00 -4.80
CA VAL A 96 0.67 7.65 -6.17
C VAL A 96 1.36 8.65 -7.08
N ARG A 97 2.15 8.16 -8.02
CA ARG A 97 2.93 9.00 -8.94
C ARG A 97 2.65 8.61 -10.38
N LYS A 98 2.57 9.61 -11.25
CA LYS A 98 2.42 9.39 -12.68
C LYS A 98 3.78 9.01 -13.25
N ILE A 99 3.81 7.94 -14.06
CA ILE A 99 5.02 7.47 -14.73
C ILE A 99 4.78 7.38 -16.23
N ASP A 100 5.87 7.34 -17.00
CA ASP A 100 5.80 7.20 -18.44
C ASP A 100 5.37 5.80 -18.84
N GLU A 101 4.66 5.68 -19.95
CA GLU A 101 4.25 4.38 -20.50
C GLU A 101 5.44 3.47 -20.75
N GLU A 102 6.53 4.03 -21.27
CA GLU A 102 7.75 3.28 -21.56
C GLU A 102 8.31 2.64 -20.27
N ARG A 103 8.35 3.40 -19.19
CA ARG A 103 8.79 2.89 -17.89
C ARG A 103 7.81 1.84 -17.35
N PHE A 104 6.52 2.07 -17.51
CA PHE A 104 5.49 1.11 -17.10
C PHE A 104 5.70 -0.25 -17.79
N LEU A 105 5.87 -0.25 -19.10
CA LEU A 105 6.07 -1.48 -19.86
C LEU A 105 7.38 -2.19 -19.48
N ALA A 106 8.45 -1.43 -19.28
CA ALA A 106 9.74 -1.98 -18.89
C ALA A 106 9.68 -2.65 -17.52
N GLN A 107 9.01 -2.03 -16.55
CA GLN A 107 8.89 -2.56 -15.19
C GLN A 107 7.97 -3.78 -15.12
N LYS A 108 6.93 -3.84 -15.95
CA LYS A 108 6.08 -5.02 -16.05
C LYS A 108 6.87 -6.25 -16.53
N VAL A 109 7.92 -6.03 -17.33
CA VAL A 109 8.79 -7.10 -17.80
C VAL A 109 9.86 -7.46 -16.76
N SER A 110 10.51 -6.44 -16.17
CA SER A 110 11.64 -6.63 -15.24
C SER A 110 11.22 -6.81 -13.78
N GLY A 111 9.94 -6.53 -13.47
CA GLY A 111 9.39 -6.70 -12.13
C GLY A 111 9.20 -5.40 -11.37
N GLU A 112 8.10 -5.34 -10.66
CA GLU A 112 7.79 -4.34 -9.64
C GLU A 112 8.03 -4.98 -8.26
N GLY A 113 7.84 -4.27 -7.17
CA GLY A 113 7.96 -4.84 -5.84
C GLY A 113 8.76 -3.98 -4.89
N ALA A 114 9.41 -4.63 -3.92
CA ALA A 114 10.13 -3.95 -2.84
C ALA A 114 11.45 -3.33 -3.30
N GLY A 115 11.99 -2.44 -2.47
CA GLY A 115 13.32 -1.86 -2.67
C GLY A 115 13.39 -0.82 -3.77
N LYS A 116 12.29 -0.15 -4.07
CA LYS A 116 12.24 0.85 -5.15
C LYS A 116 12.37 2.27 -4.62
N GLU A 117 13.03 3.13 -5.41
CA GLU A 117 13.01 4.57 -5.19
C GLU A 117 11.76 5.14 -5.87
N LYS A 118 11.17 6.16 -5.26
CA LYS A 118 9.99 6.82 -5.85
C LYS A 118 10.39 7.61 -7.09
N GLU A 119 9.62 7.47 -8.14
CA GLU A 119 9.82 8.19 -9.40
C GLU A 119 8.50 8.77 -9.90
N GLY A 120 8.59 9.76 -10.78
CA GLY A 120 7.44 10.35 -11.42
C GLY A 120 6.85 11.51 -10.66
N GLU A 121 5.78 12.08 -11.22
CA GLU A 121 5.10 13.23 -10.67
C GLU A 121 4.13 12.81 -9.56
N LEU A 122 4.23 13.44 -8.40
CA LEU A 122 3.35 13.15 -7.27
C LEU A 122 1.92 13.59 -7.60
N LEU A 123 0.99 12.64 -7.52
CA LEU A 123 -0.44 12.90 -7.73
C LEU A 123 -1.20 12.90 -6.40
N VAL A 124 -0.99 11.90 -5.57
CA VAL A 124 -1.71 11.71 -4.31
C VAL A 124 -0.75 11.15 -3.27
N SER A 125 -0.88 11.62 -2.04
CA SER A 125 -0.17 11.06 -0.89
C SER A 125 -1.14 10.75 0.22
N GLY A 126 -0.80 9.83 1.09
CA GLY A 126 -1.68 9.49 2.19
C GLY A 126 -1.14 8.43 3.11
N SER A 127 -1.98 8.06 4.08
CA SER A 127 -1.66 7.02 5.04
C SER A 127 -2.94 6.34 5.51
N THR A 128 -2.80 5.09 5.95
CA THR A 128 -3.86 4.38 6.64
C THR A 128 -3.32 3.83 7.95
N LEU A 129 -4.07 4.06 9.01
CA LEU A 129 -3.76 3.50 10.33
C LEU A 129 -4.69 2.34 10.61
N HIS A 130 -4.12 1.20 10.98
CA HIS A 130 -4.84 -0.03 11.26
C HIS A 130 -4.60 -0.49 12.70
N MET A 131 -5.54 -1.26 13.23
CA MET A 131 -5.39 -1.90 14.53
C MET A 131 -5.59 -3.40 14.38
N TRP A 132 -4.71 -4.17 15.01
CA TRP A 132 -4.88 -5.62 15.08
C TRP A 132 -6.01 -5.95 16.04
N LEU A 133 -7.00 -6.71 15.56
CA LEU A 133 -8.14 -7.15 16.37
C LEU A 133 -8.24 -8.67 16.31
N ASN A 134 -8.83 -9.25 17.36
CA ASN A 134 -9.24 -10.65 17.32
C ASN A 134 -10.66 -10.77 16.73
N LYS A 135 -11.19 -11.99 16.63
CA LYS A 135 -12.53 -12.23 16.06
C LYS A 135 -13.67 -11.62 16.88
N LYS A 136 -13.39 -11.22 18.12
CA LYS A 136 -14.37 -10.54 19.00
C LYS A 136 -14.27 -9.02 18.88
N TRP A 137 -13.50 -8.53 17.87
CA TRP A 137 -13.26 -7.10 17.64
C TRP A 137 -12.58 -6.39 18.82
N LYS A 138 -11.74 -7.13 19.56
CA LYS A 138 -10.92 -6.57 20.63
C LYS A 138 -9.47 -6.44 20.19
N PRO A 139 -8.73 -5.43 20.67
CA PRO A 139 -7.33 -5.28 20.33
C PRO A 139 -6.52 -6.56 20.63
N ALA A 140 -5.66 -6.93 19.70
CA ALA A 140 -4.83 -8.11 19.83
C ALA A 140 -3.35 -7.70 19.71
N ARG A 141 -2.55 -8.12 20.67
CA ARG A 141 -1.10 -7.89 20.64
C ARG A 141 -0.43 -8.95 19.81
N ILE A 142 -0.01 -8.60 18.60
CA ILE A 142 0.59 -9.57 17.68
C ILE A 142 2.00 -10.00 18.09
N ASP A 143 2.69 -9.22 18.92
CA ASP A 143 3.97 -9.65 19.48
C ASP A 143 3.80 -10.94 20.33
N LYS A 144 2.61 -11.16 20.87
CA LYS A 144 2.28 -12.35 21.66
C LYS A 144 1.48 -13.39 20.89
N THR A 145 0.48 -12.94 20.10
CA THR A 145 -0.44 -13.86 19.41
C THR A 145 0.10 -14.33 18.06
N ALA A 146 0.95 -13.55 17.42
CA ALA A 146 1.53 -13.87 16.11
C ALA A 146 2.95 -13.33 16.02
N PRO A 147 3.87 -13.85 16.85
CA PRO A 147 5.24 -13.32 16.92
C PRO A 147 5.99 -13.38 15.59
N ASP A 148 5.69 -14.35 14.73
CA ASP A 148 6.32 -14.46 13.42
C ASP A 148 5.93 -13.30 12.52
N ILE A 149 4.65 -12.90 12.55
CA ILE A 149 4.18 -11.74 11.78
C ILE A 149 4.83 -10.47 12.31
N PHE A 150 4.91 -10.31 13.63
CA PHE A 150 5.53 -9.14 14.25
C PHE A 150 7.00 -9.02 13.83
N GLU A 151 7.74 -10.11 13.83
CA GLU A 151 9.15 -10.12 13.41
C GLU A 151 9.31 -9.79 11.92
N ARG A 152 8.39 -10.24 11.07
CA ARG A 152 8.41 -9.91 9.65
C ARG A 152 8.16 -8.42 9.42
N ILE A 153 7.24 -7.83 10.16
CA ILE A 153 6.98 -6.38 10.12
C ILE A 153 8.24 -5.61 10.50
N LYS A 154 8.91 -6.00 11.57
CA LYS A 154 10.16 -5.39 12.00
C LYS A 154 11.22 -5.43 10.91
N ARG A 155 11.36 -6.57 10.23
CA ARG A 155 12.33 -6.73 9.13
C ARG A 155 12.01 -5.83 7.95
N GLU A 156 10.72 -5.73 7.60
CA GLU A 156 10.30 -4.86 6.51
C GLU A 156 10.64 -3.40 6.80
N VAL A 157 10.38 -2.94 8.02
CA VAL A 157 10.72 -1.57 8.42
C VAL A 157 12.23 -1.34 8.39
N SER A 158 13.02 -2.31 8.81
CA SER A 158 14.49 -2.21 8.80
C SER A 158 15.06 -2.19 7.37
N ASN A 159 14.37 -2.78 6.42
CA ASN A 159 14.81 -2.87 5.02
C ASN A 159 14.34 -1.70 4.15
N GLN A 160 13.50 -0.84 4.67
CA GLN A 160 12.97 0.33 3.94
C GLN A 160 13.96 1.45 3.75
#